data_2683aca8f1cb3a27b225c668adba655e
#
_entry.id   2683aca8f1cb3a27b225c668adba655e
#
_cell.length_a   1.000
_cell.length_b   1.000
_cell.length_c   1.000
_cell.angle_alpha   90.00
_cell.angle_beta   90.00
_cell.angle_gamma   90.00
#
_symmetry.space_group_name_H-M   'P 1'
#
loop_
_entity.id
_entity.type
_entity.pdbx_description
1 polymer ?
#
loop_
_entity_poly.entity_id
_entity_poly.type
_entity_poly.pdbx_seq_one_letter_code
_entity_poly.pdbx_strand_id
1 'polypeptide(L)'
;YEGQELEFQLWGELDHHGAKGLLTSLEREIERTLPMVLVLDFSGVTFMDSSGIAVALRGWQRMRELGGSILLRHVSPQPRKVFEASGVGRMMTIE
;
A
#
# COMPACT_ATOMS: atom_id res chain seq x y z
N TYR A 1 -20.07 -4.55 5.89
CA TYR A 1 -20.30 -4.42 4.62
C TYR A 1 -19.45 -5.35 3.87
N GLU A 2 -19.96 -6.38 3.44
CA GLU A 2 -19.25 -7.30 2.79
C GLU A 2 -18.86 -6.91 1.44
N GLY A 3 -17.77 -7.41 0.95
CA GLY A 3 -17.35 -7.10 -0.38
C GLY A 3 -16.73 -5.73 -0.51
N GLN A 4 -16.53 -5.08 0.61
CA GLN A 4 -15.96 -3.75 0.58
C GLN A 4 -14.46 -3.77 0.78
N GLU A 5 -13.83 -4.87 0.48
CA GLU A 5 -12.38 -4.99 0.59
C GLU A 5 -11.75 -4.95 -0.80
N LEU A 6 -10.74 -4.12 -0.96
CA LEU A 6 -9.94 -4.10 -2.18
C LEU A 6 -8.58 -4.65 -1.86
N GLU A 7 -8.20 -5.75 -2.52
CA GLU A 7 -6.86 -6.27 -2.39
C GLU A 7 -6.08 -5.85 -3.61
N PHE A 8 -5.04 -5.06 -3.41
CA PHE A 8 -4.23 -4.52 -4.50
C PHE A 8 -2.84 -5.11 -4.41
N GLN A 9 -2.46 -5.87 -5.42
CA GLN A 9 -1.16 -6.53 -5.42
C GLN A 9 -0.10 -5.64 -6.02
N LEU A 10 0.99 -5.44 -5.26
CA LEU A 10 2.15 -4.71 -5.74
C LEU A 10 3.19 -5.71 -6.20
N TRP A 11 3.98 -5.33 -7.20
CA TRP A 11 4.96 -6.25 -7.74
C TRP A 11 6.12 -5.47 -8.35
N GLY A 12 7.27 -6.17 -8.44
CA GLY A 12 8.46 -5.62 -9.04
C GLY A 12 9.22 -4.74 -8.07
N GLU A 13 9.96 -3.79 -8.63
CA GLU A 13 10.78 -2.87 -7.84
C GLU A 13 9.99 -1.60 -7.56
N LEU A 14 9.83 -1.30 -6.29
CA LEU A 14 9.15 -0.07 -5.89
C LEU A 14 10.16 1.05 -5.70
N ASP A 15 10.85 1.39 -6.79
CA ASP A 15 11.72 2.53 -6.84
C ASP A 15 10.93 3.69 -7.46
N HIS A 16 11.63 4.78 -7.76
CA HIS A 16 10.97 5.98 -8.29
C HIS A 16 10.16 5.68 -9.55
N HIS A 17 10.69 4.85 -10.44
CA HIS A 17 9.98 4.50 -11.67
C HIS A 17 8.79 3.57 -11.43
N GLY A 18 9.04 2.48 -10.69
CA GLY A 18 8.01 1.46 -10.49
C GLY A 18 6.83 1.97 -9.67
N ALA A 19 7.12 2.78 -8.66
CA ALA A 19 6.08 3.26 -7.77
C ALA A 19 5.10 4.19 -8.47
N LYS A 20 5.57 4.96 -9.45
CA LYS A 20 4.72 5.95 -10.09
C LYS A 20 3.53 5.32 -10.79
N GLY A 21 3.78 4.26 -11.56
CA GLY A 21 2.70 3.57 -12.25
C GLY A 21 1.74 2.88 -11.29
N LEU A 22 2.30 2.28 -10.24
CA LEU A 22 1.48 1.62 -9.24
C LEU A 22 0.61 2.60 -8.48
N LEU A 23 1.14 3.79 -8.20
CA LEU A 23 0.38 4.81 -7.51
C LEU A 23 -0.84 5.24 -8.32
N THR A 24 -0.65 5.46 -9.61
CA THR A 24 -1.76 5.83 -10.49
C THR A 24 -2.81 4.73 -10.53
N SER A 25 -2.38 3.47 -10.65
CA SER A 25 -3.29 2.34 -10.69
C SER A 25 -4.05 2.19 -9.38
N LEU A 26 -3.34 2.37 -8.25
CA LEU A 26 -3.97 2.25 -6.95
C LEU A 26 -5.06 3.29 -6.77
N GLU A 27 -4.77 4.52 -7.12
CA GLU A 27 -5.77 5.59 -6.96
C GLU A 27 -6.99 5.34 -7.85
N ARG A 28 -6.77 4.82 -9.06
CA ARG A 28 -7.86 4.50 -9.95
C ARG A 28 -8.75 3.40 -9.37
N GLU A 29 -8.14 2.36 -8.79
CA GLU A 29 -8.90 1.27 -8.21
C GLU A 29 -9.67 1.70 -6.97
N ILE A 30 -9.06 2.53 -6.13
CA ILE A 30 -9.75 3.04 -4.95
C ILE A 30 -10.95 3.89 -5.37
N GLU A 31 -10.76 4.75 -6.36
CA GLU A 31 -11.84 5.60 -6.88
C GLU A 31 -12.98 4.77 -7.45
N ARG A 32 -12.63 3.68 -8.14
CA ARG A 32 -13.61 2.83 -8.79
C ARG A 32 -14.41 1.99 -7.80
N THR A 33 -13.77 1.52 -6.73
CA THR A 33 -14.40 0.58 -5.81
C THR A 33 -14.86 1.20 -4.50
N LEU A 34 -14.26 2.32 -4.10
CA LEU A 34 -14.55 3.00 -2.84
C LEU A 34 -14.60 2.01 -1.66
N PRO A 35 -13.50 1.29 -1.41
CA PRO A 35 -13.51 0.22 -0.42
C PRO A 35 -13.48 0.77 1.00
N MET A 36 -13.84 -0.09 1.96
CA MET A 36 -13.70 0.25 3.36
C MET A 36 -12.46 -0.39 3.97
N VAL A 37 -11.89 -1.40 3.30
CA VAL A 37 -10.64 -2.01 3.71
C VAL A 37 -9.77 -2.11 2.47
N LEU A 38 -8.56 -1.57 2.55
CA LEU A 38 -7.58 -1.69 1.49
C LEU A 38 -6.47 -2.60 1.97
N VAL A 39 -6.22 -3.67 1.24
CA VAL A 39 -5.11 -4.58 1.52
C VAL A 39 -4.08 -4.38 0.43
N LEU A 40 -2.88 -3.93 0.81
CA LEU A 40 -1.76 -3.85 -0.12
C LEU A 40 -0.91 -5.09 0.06
N ASP A 41 -0.85 -5.93 -0.96
CA ASP A 41 -0.13 -7.19 -0.90
C ASP A 41 1.25 -6.99 -1.52
N PHE A 42 2.29 -7.17 -0.71
CA PHE A 42 3.67 -6.95 -1.12
C PHE A 42 4.39 -8.23 -1.54
N SER A 43 3.68 -9.34 -1.70
CA SER A 43 4.34 -10.62 -1.98
C SER A 43 5.13 -10.60 -3.28
N GLY A 44 4.75 -9.78 -4.25
CA GLY A 44 5.46 -9.70 -5.53
C GLY A 44 6.54 -8.63 -5.57
N VAL A 45 6.77 -7.92 -4.46
CA VAL A 45 7.75 -6.84 -4.44
C VAL A 45 9.14 -7.43 -4.23
N THR A 46 10.06 -7.13 -5.15
CA THR A 46 11.43 -7.65 -5.09
C THR A 46 12.40 -6.67 -4.43
N PHE A 47 12.05 -5.39 -4.43
CA PHE A 47 12.90 -4.36 -3.82
C PHE A 47 12.04 -3.12 -3.58
N MET A 48 12.32 -2.39 -2.50
CA MET A 48 11.59 -1.18 -2.21
C MET A 48 12.53 -0.13 -1.61
N ASP A 49 12.42 1.11 -2.09
CA ASP A 49 13.06 2.25 -1.44
C ASP A 49 11.93 3.14 -0.90
N SER A 50 12.26 4.39 -0.58
CA SER A 50 11.27 5.29 0.01
C SER A 50 10.09 5.60 -0.91
N SER A 51 10.22 5.32 -2.20
CA SER A 51 9.09 5.52 -3.13
C SER A 51 7.95 4.56 -2.81
N GLY A 52 8.26 3.37 -2.28
CA GLY A 52 7.23 2.43 -1.86
C GLY A 52 6.46 2.93 -0.65
N ILE A 53 7.13 3.70 0.22
CA ILE A 53 6.46 4.33 1.35
C ILE A 53 5.42 5.31 0.85
N ALA A 54 5.75 6.06 -0.20
CA ALA A 54 4.80 7.02 -0.77
C ALA A 54 3.53 6.33 -1.26
N VAL A 55 3.66 5.13 -1.83
CA VAL A 55 2.49 4.36 -2.27
C VAL A 55 1.62 3.99 -1.08
N ALA A 56 2.23 3.49 0.00
CA ALA A 56 1.49 3.10 1.19
C ALA A 56 0.82 4.30 1.85
N LEU A 57 1.53 5.43 1.91
CA LEU A 57 0.98 6.64 2.51
C LEU A 57 -0.19 7.18 1.70
N ARG A 58 -0.13 7.08 0.38
CA ARG A 58 -1.25 7.52 -0.43
C ARG A 58 -2.47 6.65 -0.19
N GLY A 59 -2.27 5.33 -0.09
CA GLY A 59 -3.37 4.43 0.23
C GLY A 59 -3.97 4.75 1.59
N TRP A 60 -3.12 4.97 2.59
CA TRP A 60 -3.56 5.31 3.93
C TRP A 60 -4.38 6.60 3.94
N GLN A 61 -3.90 7.61 3.22
CA GLN A 61 -4.56 8.91 3.17
C GLN A 61 -5.95 8.78 2.55
N ARG A 62 -6.03 8.04 1.44
CA ARG A 62 -7.32 7.84 0.77
C ARG A 62 -8.29 7.06 1.65
N MET A 63 -7.80 6.05 2.36
CA MET A 63 -8.67 5.28 3.23
C MET A 63 -9.17 6.11 4.41
N ARG A 64 -8.34 7.03 4.92
CA ARG A 64 -8.80 7.96 5.94
C ARG A 64 -9.94 8.82 5.43
N GLU A 65 -9.84 9.30 4.21
CA GLU A 65 -10.89 10.13 3.61
C GLU A 65 -12.19 9.35 3.47
N LEU A 66 -12.09 8.06 3.18
CA LEU A 66 -13.27 7.21 3.02
C LEU A 66 -13.80 6.65 4.34
N GLY A 67 -13.09 6.87 5.43
CA GLY A 67 -13.48 6.32 6.73
C GLY A 67 -13.17 4.85 6.87
N GLY A 68 -12.24 4.32 6.07
CA GLY A 68 -11.89 2.91 6.10
C GLY A 68 -10.53 2.65 6.72
N SER A 69 -9.98 1.49 6.47
CA SER A 69 -8.71 1.07 7.04
C SER A 69 -7.81 0.46 5.97
N ILE A 70 -6.51 0.32 6.31
CA ILE A 70 -5.52 -0.21 5.39
C ILE A 70 -4.67 -1.25 6.11
N LEU A 71 -4.28 -2.28 5.37
CA LEU A 71 -3.44 -3.35 5.87
C LEU A 71 -2.37 -3.64 4.84
N LEU A 72 -1.10 -3.70 5.27
CA LEU A 72 0.00 -4.11 4.40
C LEU A 72 0.29 -5.57 4.70
N ARG A 73 0.20 -6.42 3.68
CA ARG A 73 0.31 -7.86 3.85
C ARG A 73 1.50 -8.44 3.09
N HIS A 74 2.08 -9.49 3.65
CA HIS A 74 3.20 -10.21 3.01
C HIS A 74 4.41 -9.32 2.76
N VAL A 75 4.74 -8.51 3.75
CA VAL A 75 5.87 -7.59 3.63
C VAL A 75 7.14 -8.35 4.00
N SER A 76 8.00 -8.58 3.01
CA SER A 76 9.24 -9.33 3.18
C SER A 76 10.28 -8.48 3.90
N PRO A 77 11.44 -9.09 4.30
CA PRO A 77 12.40 -8.37 5.16
C PRO A 77 12.93 -7.07 4.62
N GLN A 78 13.21 -6.96 3.32
CA GLN A 78 13.79 -5.73 2.79
C GLN A 78 12.78 -4.57 2.81
N PRO A 79 11.56 -4.71 2.27
CA PRO A 79 10.57 -3.66 2.42
C PRO A 79 10.21 -3.38 3.89
N ARG A 80 10.20 -4.41 4.74
CA ARG A 80 9.88 -4.23 6.15
C ARG A 80 10.88 -3.30 6.82
N LYS A 81 12.17 -3.43 6.50
CA LYS A 81 13.17 -2.55 7.06
C LYS A 81 12.96 -1.09 6.65
N VAL A 82 12.53 -0.88 5.42
CA VAL A 82 12.27 0.48 4.93
C VAL A 82 11.08 1.07 5.70
N PHE A 83 10.02 0.28 5.90
CA PHE A 83 8.87 0.76 6.66
C PHE A 83 9.24 1.04 8.12
N GLU A 84 10.05 0.17 8.73
CA GLU A 84 10.47 0.38 10.11
C GLU A 84 11.27 1.64 10.27
N ALA A 85 12.17 1.91 9.34
CA ALA A 85 13.01 3.11 9.40
C ALA A 85 12.19 4.38 9.27
N SER A 86 11.06 4.32 8.55
CA SER A 86 10.22 5.49 8.32
C SER A 86 9.20 5.75 9.41
N GLY A 87 8.95 4.76 10.27
CA GLY A 87 7.95 4.89 11.33
C GLY A 87 6.52 4.72 10.87
N VAL A 88 6.30 4.29 9.63
CA VAL A 88 4.96 4.14 9.05
C VAL A 88 4.13 3.11 9.81
N GLY A 89 4.79 2.14 10.47
CA GLY A 89 4.06 1.14 11.24
C GLY A 89 3.21 1.69 12.37
N ARG A 90 3.44 2.94 12.74
CA ARG A 90 2.61 3.58 13.76
C ARG A 90 1.27 4.04 13.19
N MET A 91 1.17 4.14 11.87
CA MET A 91 0.00 4.67 11.22
C MET A 91 -0.89 3.58 10.63
N MET A 92 -0.31 2.45 10.27
CA MET A 92 -1.05 1.40 9.60
C MET A 92 -0.51 0.03 10.01
N THR A 93 -1.34 -0.99 9.87
CA THR A 93 -0.97 -2.35 10.23
C THR A 93 -0.10 -2.96 9.14
N ILE A 94 1.03 -3.54 9.55
CA ILE A 94 1.96 -4.19 8.64
C ILE A 94 2.12 -5.64 9.06
N GLU A 95 1.82 -6.56 8.16
CA GLU A 95 1.98 -8.00 8.40
C GLU A 95 3.16 -8.57 7.67
#